data_e56f7d54ba417f7768e4cc948e4f9d74
#
_entry.id   e56f7d54ba417f7768e4cc948e4f9d74
#
_cell.length_a   1.000
_cell.length_b   1.000
_cell.length_c   1.000
_cell.angle_alpha   90.00
_cell.angle_beta   90.00
_cell.angle_gamma   90.00
#
_symmetry.space_group_name_H-M   'P 1'
#
loop_
_entity.id
_entity.type
_entity.pdbx_description
1 polymer ?
#
loop_
_entity_poly.entity_id
_entity_poly.type
_entity_poly.pdbx_seq_one_letter_code
_entity_poly.pdbx_strand_id
1 'polypeptide(L)'
;MKKIFILLFAALLVQGMMAQTLLTEAEDFHVKTIDGVPIFLFPLLDDEEQIVVIDFFSTTCGPCQDYADDFQRSYEAFGSNTGNVYHMGINWGNDNEGVREFDSIYGLTFPSISGTQGAGNIVFNQYQIQSYPTVIVINTAHEITDQYVWVPSEENIEAAIIAAGGILVGTNESERVDSPTVFYPNPVSSKGTINLSLSEAAEVSIEVYNIVGKRLVSKEQGFLQAGEHNIPLDVSQLGKGIYFIKLIVGNRIPETIRFVVDR
;
A
#
# COMPACT_ATOMS: atom_id res chain seq x y z
N MET A 1 -60.01 -13.13 29.49
CA MET A 1 -58.79 -12.27 29.31
C MET A 1 -57.69 -13.13 28.70
N LYS A 2 -57.49 -13.05 27.37
CA LYS A 2 -56.47 -13.82 26.64
C LYS A 2 -55.18 -12.96 26.59
N LYS A 3 -54.13 -13.44 27.23
CA LYS A 3 -52.79 -12.84 27.14
C LYS A 3 -52.15 -13.28 25.83
N ILE A 4 -51.97 -12.35 24.91
CA ILE A 4 -51.19 -12.56 23.67
C ILE A 4 -49.71 -12.40 24.02
N PHE A 5 -48.95 -13.48 23.92
CA PHE A 5 -47.48 -13.45 23.98
C PHE A 5 -46.95 -13.08 22.60
N ILE A 6 -46.41 -11.87 22.46
CA ILE A 6 -45.68 -11.47 21.27
C ILE A 6 -44.23 -11.94 21.45
N LEU A 7 -43.83 -12.97 20.72
CA LEU A 7 -42.46 -13.41 20.55
C LEU A 7 -41.77 -12.45 19.57
N LEU A 8 -40.92 -11.53 20.10
CA LEU A 8 -40.02 -10.74 19.30
C LEU A 8 -38.88 -11.67 18.81
N PHE A 9 -38.94 -12.05 17.55
CA PHE A 9 -37.83 -12.71 16.86
C PHE A 9 -36.79 -11.62 16.49
N ALA A 10 -35.74 -11.47 17.30
CA ALA A 10 -34.59 -10.66 16.95
C ALA A 10 -33.83 -11.40 15.84
N ALA A 11 -34.03 -10.97 14.59
CA ALA A 11 -33.20 -11.41 13.49
C ALA A 11 -31.81 -10.73 13.68
N LEU A 12 -30.84 -11.49 14.17
CA LEU A 12 -29.43 -11.12 14.04
C LEU A 12 -29.11 -11.12 12.54
N LEU A 13 -29.03 -9.93 11.96
CA LEU A 13 -28.36 -9.72 10.69
C LEU A 13 -26.86 -9.96 10.93
N VAL A 14 -26.41 -11.19 10.75
CA VAL A 14 -25.01 -11.49 10.51
C VAL A 14 -24.70 -10.85 9.16
N GLN A 15 -24.11 -9.64 9.18
CA GLN A 15 -23.45 -9.11 8.00
C GLN A 15 -22.28 -10.07 7.75
N GLY A 16 -22.46 -11.02 6.86
CA GLY A 16 -21.38 -11.85 6.37
C GLY A 16 -20.34 -10.92 5.77
N MET A 17 -19.17 -10.86 6.37
CA MET A 17 -17.98 -10.34 5.69
C MET A 17 -17.81 -11.21 4.46
N MET A 18 -17.97 -10.62 3.29
CA MET A 18 -17.80 -11.31 2.01
C MET A 18 -16.30 -11.46 1.77
N ALA A 19 -15.67 -12.43 2.45
CA ALA A 19 -14.32 -12.86 2.09
C ALA A 19 -14.34 -13.46 0.68
N GLN A 20 -13.43 -13.06 -0.19
CA GLN A 20 -13.34 -13.56 -1.57
C GLN A 20 -12.63 -14.94 -1.63
N THR A 21 -11.92 -15.31 -0.57
CA THR A 21 -11.51 -16.69 -0.28
C THR A 21 -12.01 -17.10 1.10
N LEU A 22 -12.29 -18.38 1.27
CA LEU A 22 -12.70 -18.94 2.58
C LEU A 22 -11.50 -19.50 3.36
N LEU A 23 -10.32 -19.54 2.75
CA LEU A 23 -9.11 -20.05 3.39
C LEU A 23 -8.56 -19.02 4.38
N THR A 24 -8.14 -19.49 5.54
CA THR A 24 -7.42 -18.72 6.56
C THR A 24 -5.94 -19.09 6.63
N GLU A 25 -5.59 -20.24 6.06
CA GLU A 25 -4.22 -20.74 5.94
C GLU A 25 -3.90 -20.97 4.46
N ALA A 26 -2.66 -20.69 4.07
CA ALA A 26 -2.22 -20.87 2.71
C ALA A 26 -2.03 -22.36 2.39
N GLU A 27 -2.48 -22.77 1.23
CA GLU A 27 -2.19 -24.07 0.66
C GLU A 27 -1.01 -23.92 -0.31
N ASP A 28 -0.02 -24.83 -0.25
CA ASP A 28 1.15 -24.78 -1.11
C ASP A 28 0.77 -24.94 -2.58
N PHE A 29 1.47 -24.20 -3.42
CA PHE A 29 1.36 -24.33 -4.88
C PHE A 29 2.70 -24.07 -5.56
N HIS A 30 2.81 -24.55 -6.78
CA HIS A 30 3.85 -24.12 -7.69
C HIS A 30 3.23 -23.68 -9.01
N VAL A 31 3.73 -22.56 -9.52
CA VAL A 31 3.26 -21.91 -10.75
C VAL A 31 4.44 -21.54 -11.64
N LYS A 32 4.15 -21.10 -12.84
CA LYS A 32 5.14 -20.61 -13.78
C LYS A 32 4.72 -19.28 -14.34
N THR A 33 5.63 -18.30 -14.30
CA THR A 33 5.37 -16.99 -14.87
C THR A 33 5.19 -17.05 -16.39
N ILE A 34 4.64 -15.99 -16.97
CA ILE A 34 4.52 -15.84 -18.44
C ILE A 34 5.88 -15.92 -19.15
N ASP A 35 6.99 -15.66 -18.44
CA ASP A 35 8.36 -15.74 -18.95
C ASP A 35 9.05 -17.09 -18.64
N GLY A 36 8.30 -18.00 -18.02
CA GLY A 36 8.76 -19.34 -17.78
C GLY A 36 9.54 -19.57 -16.49
N VAL A 37 9.57 -18.59 -15.58
CA VAL A 37 10.23 -18.71 -14.27
C VAL A 37 9.32 -19.47 -13.31
N PRO A 38 9.79 -20.55 -12.65
CA PRO A 38 9.00 -21.25 -11.65
C PRO A 38 8.94 -20.47 -10.35
N ILE A 39 7.77 -20.46 -9.69
CA ILE A 39 7.55 -19.90 -8.36
C ILE A 39 6.93 -21.00 -7.49
N PHE A 40 7.44 -21.15 -6.28
CA PHE A 40 6.98 -22.06 -5.26
C PHE A 40 6.58 -21.27 -4.03
N LEU A 41 5.32 -21.40 -3.57
CA LEU A 41 4.82 -20.55 -2.49
C LEU A 41 5.55 -20.78 -1.16
N PHE A 42 5.60 -22.04 -0.69
CA PHE A 42 6.19 -22.31 0.61
C PHE A 42 7.69 -21.97 0.71
N PRO A 43 8.53 -22.22 -0.29
CA PRO A 43 9.90 -21.70 -0.30
C PRO A 43 10.01 -20.17 -0.15
N LEU A 44 9.08 -19.38 -0.73
CA LEU A 44 9.06 -17.93 -0.49
C LEU A 44 8.76 -17.58 0.97
N LEU A 45 7.82 -18.30 1.60
CA LEU A 45 7.42 -18.08 2.99
C LEU A 45 8.47 -18.58 3.99
N ASP A 46 9.05 -19.80 3.74
CA ASP A 46 9.89 -20.52 4.69
C ASP A 46 11.38 -20.22 4.55
N ASP A 47 11.89 -20.21 3.31
CA ASP A 47 13.32 -20.09 3.02
C ASP A 47 13.72 -18.62 2.79
N GLU A 48 12.90 -17.87 2.07
CA GLU A 48 13.15 -16.46 1.76
C GLU A 48 12.54 -15.52 2.83
N GLU A 49 11.73 -16.05 3.75
CA GLU A 49 11.04 -15.30 4.81
C GLU A 49 10.24 -14.10 4.28
N GLN A 50 9.62 -14.25 3.09
CA GLN A 50 8.85 -13.19 2.43
C GLN A 50 7.36 -13.33 2.72
N ILE A 51 6.70 -12.21 2.98
CA ILE A 51 5.24 -12.07 2.93
C ILE A 51 4.84 -12.13 1.45
N VAL A 52 3.81 -12.91 1.13
CA VAL A 52 3.36 -13.05 -0.26
C VAL A 52 2.03 -12.33 -0.47
N VAL A 53 1.99 -11.48 -1.50
CA VAL A 53 0.80 -10.74 -1.92
C VAL A 53 0.37 -11.23 -3.29
N ILE A 54 -0.88 -11.67 -3.39
CA ILE A 54 -1.41 -12.24 -4.63
C ILE A 54 -2.60 -11.41 -5.11
N ASP A 55 -2.52 -10.88 -6.32
CA ASP A 55 -3.67 -10.36 -7.04
C ASP A 55 -4.25 -11.43 -7.97
N PHE A 56 -5.43 -11.89 -7.67
CA PHE A 56 -6.21 -12.76 -8.53
C PHE A 56 -7.05 -11.92 -9.49
N PHE A 57 -6.73 -11.99 -10.78
CA PHE A 57 -7.31 -11.10 -11.79
C PHE A 57 -7.79 -11.80 -13.06
N SER A 58 -8.52 -11.06 -13.90
CA SER A 58 -8.83 -11.43 -15.29
C SER A 58 -8.59 -10.24 -16.20
N THR A 59 -8.05 -10.47 -17.39
CA THR A 59 -7.75 -9.40 -18.36
C THR A 59 -8.98 -8.64 -18.87
N THR A 60 -10.17 -9.25 -18.78
CA THR A 60 -11.45 -8.66 -19.21
C THR A 60 -12.27 -8.04 -18.07
N CYS A 61 -11.74 -8.05 -16.85
CA CYS A 61 -12.40 -7.51 -15.67
C CYS A 61 -12.14 -6.00 -15.58
N GLY A 62 -13.18 -5.17 -15.64
CA GLY A 62 -13.06 -3.72 -15.53
C GLY A 62 -12.37 -3.26 -14.23
N PRO A 63 -12.83 -3.67 -13.03
CA PRO A 63 -12.15 -3.32 -11.79
C PRO A 63 -10.68 -3.79 -11.72
N CYS A 64 -10.33 -4.95 -12.33
CA CYS A 64 -8.92 -5.38 -12.39
C CYS A 64 -8.07 -4.42 -13.22
N GLN A 65 -8.65 -3.85 -14.30
CA GLN A 65 -8.01 -2.84 -15.13
C GLN A 65 -7.85 -1.52 -14.36
N ASP A 66 -8.87 -1.13 -13.60
CA ASP A 66 -8.90 0.12 -12.83
C ASP A 66 -7.85 0.15 -11.71
N TYR A 67 -7.56 -1.01 -11.08
CA TYR A 67 -6.62 -1.12 -9.95
C TYR A 67 -5.27 -1.75 -10.31
N ALA A 68 -5.00 -2.07 -11.57
CA ALA A 68 -3.74 -2.67 -12.00
C ALA A 68 -2.52 -1.82 -11.62
N ASP A 69 -2.63 -0.51 -11.79
CA ASP A 69 -1.59 0.47 -11.46
C ASP A 69 -1.38 0.61 -9.93
N ASP A 70 -2.44 0.48 -9.13
CA ASP A 70 -2.34 0.47 -7.66
C ASP A 70 -1.52 -0.72 -7.15
N PHE A 71 -1.75 -1.92 -7.72
CA PHE A 71 -0.97 -3.10 -7.38
C PHE A 71 0.49 -2.98 -7.83
N GLN A 72 0.75 -2.40 -9.00
CA GLN A 72 2.10 -2.11 -9.51
C GLN A 72 2.85 -1.15 -8.56
N ARG A 73 2.21 -0.06 -8.12
CA ARG A 73 2.84 0.88 -7.19
C ARG A 73 3.14 0.24 -5.84
N SER A 74 2.24 -0.58 -5.30
CA SER A 74 2.51 -1.37 -4.09
C SER A 74 3.72 -2.30 -4.29
N TYR A 75 3.81 -3.00 -5.42
CA TYR A 75 4.98 -3.83 -5.75
C TYR A 75 6.29 -3.04 -5.71
N GLU A 76 6.31 -1.84 -6.28
CA GLU A 76 7.47 -0.95 -6.29
C GLU A 76 7.80 -0.43 -4.89
N ALA A 77 6.79 -0.05 -4.10
CA ALA A 77 6.96 0.46 -2.74
C ALA A 77 7.60 -0.56 -1.78
N PHE A 78 7.36 -1.86 -2.01
CA PHE A 78 7.99 -2.93 -1.24
C PHE A 78 9.26 -3.50 -1.90
N GLY A 79 9.86 -2.76 -2.86
CA GLY A 79 11.18 -3.04 -3.43
C GLY A 79 11.18 -4.07 -4.56
N SER A 80 10.08 -4.21 -5.29
CA SER A 80 10.02 -5.03 -6.52
C SER A 80 10.53 -6.45 -6.30
N ASN A 81 10.01 -7.10 -5.25
CA ASN A 81 10.39 -8.46 -4.80
C ASN A 81 11.85 -8.64 -4.34
N THR A 82 12.56 -7.54 -4.04
CA THR A 82 13.91 -7.60 -3.45
C THR A 82 13.91 -7.40 -1.92
N GLY A 83 12.76 -7.01 -1.35
CA GLY A 83 12.53 -6.85 0.07
C GLY A 83 11.93 -8.09 0.74
N ASN A 84 11.29 -7.90 1.90
CA ASN A 84 10.62 -8.98 2.64
C ASN A 84 9.17 -9.23 2.16
N VAL A 85 8.79 -8.71 0.99
CA VAL A 85 7.46 -8.89 0.39
C VAL A 85 7.61 -9.33 -1.05
N TYR A 86 6.84 -10.36 -1.43
CA TYR A 86 6.79 -10.89 -2.78
C TYR A 86 5.40 -10.69 -3.38
N HIS A 87 5.29 -9.88 -4.42
CA HIS A 87 4.05 -9.64 -5.17
C HIS A 87 4.00 -10.55 -6.40
N MET A 88 2.81 -11.09 -6.70
CA MET A 88 2.54 -11.78 -7.94
C MET A 88 1.09 -11.61 -8.38
N GLY A 89 0.86 -11.60 -9.70
CA GLY A 89 -0.48 -11.64 -10.29
C GLY A 89 -0.81 -13.04 -10.79
N ILE A 90 -1.97 -13.59 -10.40
CA ILE A 90 -2.46 -14.88 -10.88
C ILE A 90 -3.71 -14.66 -11.72
N ASN A 91 -3.62 -14.93 -13.02
CA ASN A 91 -4.70 -14.71 -13.97
C ASN A 91 -5.65 -15.91 -14.03
N TRP A 92 -6.93 -15.61 -14.27
CA TRP A 92 -7.94 -16.59 -14.65
C TRP A 92 -8.20 -16.56 -16.16
N GLY A 93 -8.08 -17.71 -16.81
CA GLY A 93 -8.65 -17.98 -18.13
C GLY A 93 -7.72 -17.70 -19.32
N ASN A 94 -6.77 -16.76 -19.22
CA ASN A 94 -5.90 -16.43 -20.35
C ASN A 94 -4.64 -17.31 -20.40
N ASP A 95 -4.01 -17.34 -21.57
CA ASP A 95 -2.68 -17.89 -21.81
C ASP A 95 -1.59 -16.83 -21.55
N ASN A 96 -0.31 -17.20 -21.77
CA ASN A 96 0.82 -16.29 -21.56
C ASN A 96 0.78 -15.06 -22.48
N GLU A 97 0.26 -15.18 -23.70
CA GLU A 97 0.20 -14.06 -24.63
C GLU A 97 -0.83 -13.04 -24.19
N GLY A 98 -2.04 -13.48 -23.81
CA GLY A 98 -3.09 -12.60 -23.31
C GLY A 98 -2.75 -11.89 -22.01
N VAL A 99 -1.99 -12.55 -21.10
CA VAL A 99 -1.50 -11.90 -19.89
C VAL A 99 -0.38 -10.91 -20.22
N ARG A 100 0.55 -11.25 -21.11
CA ARG A 100 1.62 -10.32 -21.53
C ARG A 100 1.08 -9.06 -22.20
N GLU A 101 0.01 -9.18 -23.01
CA GLU A 101 -0.66 -8.03 -23.60
C GLU A 101 -1.25 -7.13 -22.50
N PHE A 102 -1.92 -7.71 -21.50
CA PHE A 102 -2.46 -6.98 -20.35
C PHE A 102 -1.35 -6.25 -19.59
N ASP A 103 -0.27 -6.95 -19.21
CA ASP A 103 0.86 -6.35 -18.50
C ASP A 103 1.48 -5.18 -19.29
N SER A 104 1.59 -5.34 -20.61
CA SER A 104 2.11 -4.28 -21.50
C SER A 104 1.19 -3.05 -21.57
N ILE A 105 -0.12 -3.24 -21.58
CA ILE A 105 -1.10 -2.14 -21.63
C ILE A 105 -1.07 -1.31 -20.35
N TYR A 106 -0.96 -1.99 -19.19
CA TYR A 106 -1.01 -1.34 -17.88
C TYR A 106 0.37 -1.08 -17.27
N GLY A 107 1.47 -1.41 -17.99
CA GLY A 107 2.84 -1.17 -17.53
C GLY A 107 3.26 -2.02 -16.34
N LEU A 108 2.69 -3.22 -16.21
CA LEU A 108 2.95 -4.10 -15.07
C LEU A 108 4.28 -4.82 -15.22
N THR A 109 5.04 -4.90 -14.13
CA THR A 109 6.38 -5.50 -14.10
C THR A 109 6.56 -6.56 -13.00
N PHE A 110 5.57 -6.74 -12.13
CA PHE A 110 5.56 -7.86 -11.19
C PHE A 110 5.37 -9.20 -11.90
N PRO A 111 5.78 -10.33 -11.29
CA PRO A 111 5.60 -11.65 -11.88
C PRO A 111 4.13 -11.98 -12.13
N SER A 112 3.75 -12.16 -13.38
CA SER A 112 2.40 -12.54 -13.79
C SER A 112 2.34 -14.00 -14.20
N ILE A 113 1.29 -14.69 -13.76
CA ILE A 113 1.03 -16.12 -14.00
C ILE A 113 -0.24 -16.25 -14.83
N SER A 114 -0.16 -16.90 -15.98
CA SER A 114 -1.32 -17.17 -16.83
C SER A 114 -2.22 -18.28 -16.29
N GLY A 115 -3.51 -18.16 -16.54
CA GLY A 115 -4.49 -19.14 -16.11
C GLY A 115 -4.26 -20.53 -16.70
N THR A 116 -4.02 -20.61 -18.00
CA THR A 116 -4.01 -21.88 -18.74
C THR A 116 -2.64 -22.51 -18.92
N GLN A 117 -1.55 -21.73 -18.90
CA GLN A 117 -0.18 -22.22 -19.14
C GLN A 117 0.73 -22.09 -17.93
N GLY A 118 0.42 -21.17 -16.98
CA GLY A 118 1.16 -20.96 -15.75
C GLY A 118 0.60 -21.70 -14.53
N ALA A 119 -0.48 -22.48 -14.68
CA ALA A 119 -1.26 -23.11 -13.62
C ALA A 119 -2.16 -22.16 -12.79
N GLY A 120 -2.37 -20.91 -13.22
CA GLY A 120 -3.20 -19.93 -12.51
C GLY A 120 -4.62 -20.43 -12.22
N ASN A 121 -5.30 -21.08 -13.20
CA ASN A 121 -6.65 -21.63 -13.00
C ASN A 121 -6.69 -22.72 -11.90
N ILE A 122 -5.58 -23.44 -11.68
CA ILE A 122 -5.50 -24.46 -10.62
C ILE A 122 -5.47 -23.75 -9.27
N VAL A 123 -4.64 -22.72 -9.12
CA VAL A 123 -4.51 -21.95 -7.88
C VAL A 123 -5.81 -21.20 -7.56
N PHE A 124 -6.48 -20.62 -8.55
CA PHE A 124 -7.81 -20.03 -8.37
C PHE A 124 -8.81 -20.97 -7.72
N ASN A 125 -8.89 -22.21 -8.22
CA ASN A 125 -9.77 -23.22 -7.68
C ASN A 125 -9.33 -23.69 -6.30
N GLN A 126 -8.02 -23.88 -6.09
CA GLN A 126 -7.44 -24.30 -4.81
C GLN A 126 -7.73 -23.25 -3.72
N TYR A 127 -7.53 -21.98 -4.01
CA TYR A 127 -7.79 -20.88 -3.10
C TYR A 127 -9.28 -20.48 -3.04
N GLN A 128 -10.17 -21.20 -3.74
CA GLN A 128 -11.60 -21.00 -3.75
C GLN A 128 -12.01 -19.55 -4.09
N ILE A 129 -11.28 -18.90 -4.99
CA ILE A 129 -11.52 -17.51 -5.36
C ILE A 129 -12.90 -17.37 -6.01
N GLN A 130 -13.74 -16.51 -5.46
CA GLN A 130 -15.15 -16.35 -5.87
C GLN A 130 -15.34 -15.30 -6.96
N SER A 131 -14.48 -14.28 -6.99
CA SER A 131 -14.52 -13.20 -7.98
C SER A 131 -13.14 -12.55 -8.12
N TYR A 132 -13.02 -11.58 -9.01
CA TYR A 132 -11.79 -10.78 -9.20
C TYR A 132 -12.15 -9.30 -9.43
N PRO A 133 -11.24 -8.35 -9.07
CA PRO A 133 -9.95 -8.61 -8.43
C PRO A 133 -10.13 -9.14 -7.01
N THR A 134 -9.25 -10.03 -6.58
CA THR A 134 -9.12 -10.45 -5.19
C THR A 134 -7.66 -10.38 -4.79
N VAL A 135 -7.32 -9.43 -3.94
CA VAL A 135 -5.98 -9.32 -3.37
C VAL A 135 -5.97 -9.96 -1.99
N ILE A 136 -5.03 -10.91 -1.78
CA ILE A 136 -4.81 -11.55 -0.48
C ILE A 136 -3.38 -11.31 -0.01
N VAL A 137 -3.18 -11.35 1.31
CA VAL A 137 -1.86 -11.24 1.95
C VAL A 137 -1.59 -12.47 2.80
N ILE A 138 -0.44 -13.12 2.60
CA ILE A 138 -0.02 -14.33 3.30
C ILE A 138 1.27 -14.01 4.07
N ASN A 139 1.28 -14.23 5.39
CA ASN A 139 2.47 -14.06 6.22
C ASN A 139 3.39 -15.28 6.20
N THR A 140 4.57 -15.15 6.79
CA THR A 140 5.58 -16.24 6.90
C THR A 140 5.16 -17.39 7.81
N ALA A 141 4.06 -17.27 8.56
CA ALA A 141 3.45 -18.36 9.32
C ALA A 141 2.40 -19.13 8.51
N HIS A 142 2.30 -18.89 7.20
CA HIS A 142 1.31 -19.43 6.27
C HIS A 142 -0.13 -18.98 6.52
N GLU A 143 -0.36 -17.97 7.36
CA GLU A 143 -1.68 -17.43 7.60
C GLU A 143 -2.07 -16.45 6.48
N ILE A 144 -3.29 -16.55 5.95
CA ILE A 144 -3.87 -15.52 5.09
C ILE A 144 -4.38 -14.41 6.01
N THR A 145 -3.55 -13.40 6.24
CA THR A 145 -3.82 -12.30 7.18
C THR A 145 -4.86 -11.34 6.63
N ASP A 146 -4.98 -11.24 5.31
CA ASP A 146 -6.08 -10.56 4.64
C ASP A 146 -6.62 -11.44 3.50
N GLN A 147 -7.90 -11.82 3.61
CA GLN A 147 -8.59 -12.69 2.65
C GLN A 147 -9.20 -11.92 1.48
N TYR A 148 -9.26 -10.60 1.58
CA TYR A 148 -9.86 -9.71 0.59
C TYR A 148 -9.56 -8.24 0.88
N VAL A 149 -8.46 -7.74 0.37
CA VAL A 149 -8.16 -6.30 0.43
C VAL A 149 -9.15 -5.56 -0.48
N TRP A 150 -10.12 -4.85 0.12
CA TRP A 150 -11.11 -4.07 -0.60
C TRP A 150 -11.21 -2.64 -0.08
N VAL A 151 -11.17 -1.64 -0.91
CA VAL A 151 -10.85 -1.56 -2.36
C VAL A 151 -9.36 -1.89 -2.52
N PRO A 152 -8.88 -2.59 -3.57
CA PRO A 152 -7.47 -2.91 -3.74
C PRO A 152 -6.69 -1.69 -4.28
N SER A 153 -6.85 -0.55 -3.63
CA SER A 153 -6.03 0.64 -3.85
C SER A 153 -4.64 0.45 -3.24
N GLU A 154 -3.66 1.17 -3.74
CA GLU A 154 -2.29 1.19 -3.22
C GLU A 154 -2.27 1.32 -1.68
N GLU A 155 -2.98 2.32 -1.12
CA GLU A 155 -3.03 2.56 0.33
C GLU A 155 -3.57 1.35 1.12
N ASN A 156 -4.63 0.70 0.64
CA ASN A 156 -5.22 -0.45 1.33
C ASN A 156 -4.35 -1.70 1.22
N ILE A 157 -3.72 -1.93 0.06
CA ILE A 157 -2.78 -3.04 -0.15
C ILE A 157 -1.57 -2.85 0.77
N GLU A 158 -0.96 -1.66 0.77
CA GLU A 158 0.17 -1.34 1.65
C GLU A 158 -0.19 -1.50 3.13
N ALA A 159 -1.37 -1.03 3.56
CA ALA A 159 -1.82 -1.18 4.94
C ALA A 159 -1.96 -2.66 5.35
N ALA A 160 -2.51 -3.50 4.48
CA ALA A 160 -2.63 -4.94 4.72
C ALA A 160 -1.26 -5.63 4.80
N ILE A 161 -0.33 -5.26 3.92
CA ILE A 161 1.04 -5.79 3.90
C ILE A 161 1.81 -5.36 5.16
N ILE A 162 1.72 -4.10 5.56
CA ILE A 162 2.36 -3.59 6.79
C ILE A 162 1.78 -4.30 8.03
N ALA A 163 0.47 -4.53 8.07
CA ALA A 163 -0.17 -5.28 9.15
C ALA A 163 0.34 -6.73 9.25
N ALA A 164 0.73 -7.35 8.13
CA ALA A 164 1.36 -8.67 8.06
C ALA A 164 2.86 -8.67 8.41
N GLY A 165 3.49 -7.50 8.61
CA GLY A 165 4.91 -7.34 8.90
C GLY A 165 5.78 -6.92 7.70
N GLY A 166 5.16 -6.51 6.59
CA GLY A 166 5.86 -5.97 5.42
C GLY A 166 6.60 -4.67 5.72
N ILE A 167 7.76 -4.52 5.12
CA ILE A 167 8.63 -3.35 5.30
C ILE A 167 8.73 -2.64 3.96
N LEU A 168 8.31 -1.38 3.91
CA LEU A 168 8.50 -0.54 2.73
C LEU A 168 10.00 -0.42 2.41
N VAL A 169 10.40 -0.85 1.23
CA VAL A 169 11.79 -0.78 0.76
C VAL A 169 11.92 0.42 -0.16
N GLY A 170 12.27 1.53 0.44
CA GLY A 170 12.48 2.77 -0.30
C GLY A 170 11.16 3.38 -0.75
N THR A 171 10.74 4.40 -0.07
CA THR A 171 9.91 5.40 -0.74
C THR A 171 10.64 5.81 -2.01
N ASN A 172 9.97 5.71 -3.16
CA ASN A 172 10.49 6.24 -4.42
C ASN A 172 11.02 7.66 -4.17
N GLU A 173 12.35 7.79 -4.10
CA GLU A 173 12.99 9.12 -4.06
C GLU A 173 12.73 9.89 -5.37
N SER A 174 12.14 9.22 -6.37
CA SER A 174 11.83 9.82 -7.68
C SER A 174 10.66 10.80 -7.65
N GLU A 175 9.78 10.75 -6.64
CA GLU A 175 8.74 11.76 -6.42
C GLU A 175 9.00 12.63 -5.17
N ARG A 176 10.10 12.37 -4.48
CA ARG A 176 10.60 13.29 -3.47
C ARG A 176 11.28 14.47 -4.19
N VAL A 177 10.95 15.62 -3.69
CA VAL A 177 11.64 16.89 -3.86
C VAL A 177 13.08 16.67 -4.34
N ASP A 178 13.48 17.25 -5.46
CA ASP A 178 14.80 17.11 -6.12
C ASP A 178 16.01 17.43 -5.22
N SER A 179 15.77 17.85 -3.98
CA SER A 179 16.73 18.05 -2.91
C SER A 179 16.08 17.75 -1.56
N PRO A 180 16.79 17.14 -0.59
CA PRO A 180 16.24 16.83 0.71
C PRO A 180 15.71 18.10 1.37
N THR A 181 14.43 18.05 1.81
CA THR A 181 13.83 19.16 2.55
C THR A 181 14.56 19.34 3.89
N VAL A 182 15.07 20.50 4.14
CA VAL A 182 15.83 20.80 5.36
C VAL A 182 15.12 21.88 6.17
N PHE A 183 15.01 21.63 7.48
CA PHE A 183 14.59 22.66 8.43
C PHE A 183 15.80 23.16 9.22
N TYR A 184 16.05 24.47 9.16
CA TYR A 184 17.18 25.09 9.86
C TYR A 184 16.82 26.45 10.47
N PRO A 185 17.51 26.88 11.56
CA PRO A 185 18.45 26.07 12.33
C PRO A 185 17.76 24.92 13.09
N ASN A 186 18.49 23.84 13.33
CA ASN A 186 18.04 22.75 14.18
C ASN A 186 19.21 22.34 15.11
N PRO A 187 19.17 22.58 16.42
CA PRO A 187 18.04 23.13 17.21
C PRO A 187 17.62 24.57 16.85
N VAL A 188 16.34 24.86 17.03
CA VAL A 188 15.72 26.16 16.79
C VAL A 188 15.26 26.81 18.11
N SER A 189 15.40 28.14 18.22
CA SER A 189 14.93 28.86 19.41
C SER A 189 13.53 29.50 19.23
N SER A 190 13.23 30.10 18.08
CA SER A 190 11.98 30.81 17.85
C SER A 190 11.46 30.71 16.41
N LYS A 191 12.35 30.83 15.43
CA LYS A 191 12.00 30.79 14.01
C LYS A 191 13.00 29.93 13.26
N GLY A 192 12.48 29.06 12.41
CA GLY A 192 13.28 28.29 11.46
C GLY A 192 12.73 28.45 10.04
N THR A 193 13.46 27.89 9.09
CA THR A 193 13.10 27.92 7.67
C THR A 193 13.09 26.49 7.14
N ILE A 194 12.05 26.13 6.43
CA ILE A 194 11.98 24.91 5.64
C ILE A 194 12.48 25.29 4.25
N ASN A 195 13.56 24.66 3.81
CA ASN A 195 14.03 24.75 2.42
C ASN A 195 13.38 23.59 1.66
N LEU A 196 12.56 23.91 0.65
CA LEU A 196 11.80 22.98 -0.17
C LEU A 196 12.10 23.24 -1.64
N SER A 197 12.50 22.21 -2.38
CA SER A 197 12.63 22.26 -3.84
C SER A 197 11.45 21.50 -4.46
N LEU A 198 10.81 22.09 -5.46
CA LEU A 198 9.69 21.49 -6.21
C LEU A 198 10.09 21.29 -7.66
N SER A 199 10.00 20.07 -8.17
CA SER A 199 10.19 19.77 -9.61
C SER A 199 9.04 20.29 -10.47
N GLU A 200 7.84 20.39 -9.89
CA GLU A 200 6.64 20.89 -10.52
C GLU A 200 5.80 21.74 -9.55
N ALA A 201 4.87 22.50 -10.08
CA ALA A 201 4.00 23.33 -9.27
C ALA A 201 2.99 22.47 -8.49
N ALA A 202 2.87 22.69 -7.17
CA ALA A 202 2.02 21.90 -6.30
C ALA A 202 1.40 22.74 -5.16
N GLU A 203 0.30 22.25 -4.61
CA GLU A 203 -0.26 22.78 -3.36
C GLU A 203 0.58 22.28 -2.17
N VAL A 204 0.95 23.16 -1.26
CA VAL A 204 1.82 22.85 -0.13
C VAL A 204 1.18 23.21 1.18
N SER A 205 1.18 22.27 2.13
CA SER A 205 0.78 22.52 3.51
C SER A 205 1.78 21.94 4.51
N ILE A 206 1.82 22.55 5.70
CA ILE A 206 2.78 22.23 6.76
C ILE A 206 2.01 22.00 8.04
N GLU A 207 2.25 20.88 8.68
CA GLU A 207 1.71 20.56 9.99
C GLU A 207 2.86 20.27 10.98
N VAL A 208 2.71 20.70 12.24
CA VAL A 208 3.69 20.40 13.29
C VAL A 208 3.03 19.58 14.38
N TYR A 209 3.72 18.50 14.76
CA TYR A 209 3.28 17.53 15.77
C TYR A 209 4.28 17.42 16.92
N ASN A 210 3.78 17.13 18.10
CA ASN A 210 4.62 16.71 19.23
C ASN A 210 4.86 15.19 19.22
N ILE A 211 5.68 14.69 20.17
CA ILE A 211 6.07 13.27 20.30
C ILE A 211 4.90 12.30 20.55
N VAL A 212 3.74 12.79 20.96
CA VAL A 212 2.52 11.97 21.18
C VAL A 212 1.53 12.09 20.01
N GLY A 213 1.96 12.66 18.88
CA GLY A 213 1.15 12.78 17.66
C GLY A 213 0.07 13.86 17.70
N LYS A 214 0.08 14.77 18.69
CA LYS A 214 -0.85 15.88 18.73
C LYS A 214 -0.41 16.97 17.77
N ARG A 215 -1.27 17.38 16.83
CA ARG A 215 -1.04 18.51 15.92
C ARG A 215 -1.10 19.83 16.71
N LEU A 216 -0.06 20.63 16.57
CA LEU A 216 0.12 21.92 17.27
C LEU A 216 0.03 23.11 16.33
N VAL A 217 0.48 22.95 15.08
CA VAL A 217 0.47 23.97 14.02
C VAL A 217 -0.08 23.35 12.76
N SER A 218 -0.89 24.11 12.01
CA SER A 218 -1.29 23.79 10.65
C SER A 218 -1.20 25.07 9.83
N LYS A 219 -0.50 25.05 8.70
CA LYS A 219 -0.24 26.20 7.86
C LYS A 219 -0.35 25.83 6.39
N GLU A 220 -1.36 26.37 5.72
CA GLU A 220 -1.48 26.27 4.28
C GLU A 220 -0.54 27.29 3.62
N GLN A 221 0.33 26.82 2.71
CA GLN A 221 1.18 27.70 1.88
C GLN A 221 0.50 28.04 0.54
N GLY A 222 -0.51 27.22 0.16
CA GLY A 222 -1.17 27.31 -1.14
C GLY A 222 -0.33 26.74 -2.27
N PHE A 223 -0.64 27.14 -3.49
CA PHE A 223 -0.02 26.63 -4.70
C PHE A 223 1.32 27.32 -4.95
N LEU A 224 2.41 26.55 -4.91
CA LEU A 224 3.78 27.01 -5.18
C LEU A 224 4.22 26.54 -6.56
N GLN A 225 4.99 27.36 -7.26
CA GLN A 225 5.57 27.02 -8.58
C GLN A 225 6.76 26.07 -8.43
N ALA A 226 7.16 25.43 -9.54
CA ALA A 226 8.42 24.68 -9.57
C ALA A 226 9.61 25.58 -9.18
N GLY A 227 10.58 25.03 -8.44
CA GLY A 227 11.78 25.74 -7.96
C GLY A 227 11.99 25.65 -6.46
N GLU A 228 12.98 26.39 -5.97
CA GLU A 228 13.34 26.43 -4.54
C GLU A 228 12.46 27.42 -3.75
N HIS A 229 12.00 26.97 -2.60
CA HIS A 229 11.18 27.75 -1.68
C HIS A 229 11.76 27.75 -0.26
N ASN A 230 11.87 28.93 0.35
CA ASN A 230 12.27 29.11 1.73
C ASN A 230 11.03 29.49 2.55
N ILE A 231 10.46 28.54 3.27
CA ILE A 231 9.20 28.71 3.99
C ILE A 231 9.47 28.97 5.47
N PRO A 232 9.20 30.18 5.99
CA PRO A 232 9.42 30.50 7.39
C PRO A 232 8.38 29.80 8.28
N LEU A 233 8.86 29.18 9.35
CA LEU A 233 8.04 28.54 10.38
C LEU A 233 8.35 29.16 11.75
N ASP A 234 7.34 29.77 12.35
CA ASP A 234 7.43 30.32 13.71
C ASP A 234 7.08 29.24 14.73
N VAL A 235 8.06 28.88 15.55
CA VAL A 235 7.96 27.89 16.61
C VAL A 235 8.04 28.53 18.00
N SER A 236 7.87 29.86 18.07
CA SER A 236 7.97 30.64 19.32
C SER A 236 6.95 30.27 20.39
N GLN A 237 5.85 29.59 20.04
CA GLN A 237 4.84 29.13 20.98
C GLN A 237 5.11 27.67 21.47
N LEU A 238 6.09 26.97 20.90
CA LEU A 238 6.42 25.61 21.28
C LEU A 238 7.40 25.63 22.46
N GLY A 239 7.21 24.77 23.43
CA GLY A 239 8.16 24.57 24.54
C GLY A 239 9.44 23.88 24.09
N LYS A 240 10.46 23.82 24.98
CA LYS A 240 11.66 22.99 24.74
C LYS A 240 11.26 21.52 24.55
N GLY A 241 11.71 20.89 23.43
CA GLY A 241 11.35 19.51 23.14
C GLY A 241 11.65 19.09 21.70
N ILE A 242 11.23 17.87 21.39
CA ILE A 242 11.31 17.28 20.05
C ILE A 242 9.96 17.37 19.38
N TYR A 243 9.96 17.75 18.10
CA TYR A 243 8.78 17.94 17.27
C TYR A 243 9.02 17.38 15.88
N PHE A 244 7.92 17.19 15.15
CA PHE A 244 7.92 16.70 13.78
C PHE A 244 7.14 17.65 12.88
N ILE A 245 7.75 18.06 11.79
CA ILE A 245 7.08 18.73 10.69
C ILE A 245 6.57 17.66 9.74
N LYS A 246 5.29 17.69 9.40
CA LYS A 246 4.72 16.95 8.27
C LYS A 246 4.52 17.93 7.14
N LEU A 247 5.27 17.74 6.04
CA LEU A 247 5.15 18.52 4.82
C LEU A 247 4.31 17.74 3.83
N ILE A 248 3.24 18.35 3.33
CA ILE A 248 2.30 17.76 2.38
C ILE A 248 2.43 18.55 1.07
N VAL A 249 2.73 17.88 -0.03
CA VAL A 249 2.95 18.47 -1.36
C VAL A 249 2.02 17.78 -2.37
N GLY A 250 0.93 18.42 -2.73
CA GLY A 250 -0.07 17.87 -3.62
C GLY A 250 -0.59 16.51 -3.12
N ASN A 251 -0.57 15.52 -3.99
CA ASN A 251 -0.95 14.13 -3.68
C ASN A 251 0.24 13.23 -3.32
N ARG A 252 1.44 13.81 -3.12
CA ARG A 252 2.66 13.05 -2.80
C ARG A 252 2.62 12.53 -1.36
N ILE A 253 3.41 11.47 -1.09
CA ILE A 253 3.60 10.96 0.27
C ILE A 253 4.17 12.09 1.15
N PRO A 254 3.54 12.39 2.30
CA PRO A 254 4.00 13.45 3.18
C PRO A 254 5.41 13.20 3.72
N GLU A 255 6.28 14.20 3.62
CA GLU A 255 7.62 14.14 4.21
C GLU A 255 7.58 14.51 5.69
N THR A 256 8.32 13.79 6.54
CA THR A 256 8.41 14.07 7.98
C THR A 256 9.82 14.49 8.38
N ILE A 257 9.96 15.69 8.95
CA ILE A 257 11.23 16.26 9.40
C ILE A 257 11.23 16.41 10.92
N ARG A 258 12.18 15.75 11.59
CA ARG A 258 12.37 15.93 13.03
C ARG A 258 13.17 17.20 13.33
N PHE A 259 12.70 17.99 14.30
CA PHE A 259 13.45 19.14 14.80
C PHE A 259 13.39 19.26 16.34
N VAL A 260 14.30 20.05 16.89
CA VAL A 260 14.45 20.29 18.33
C VAL A 260 14.25 21.77 18.61
N VAL A 261 13.37 22.10 19.54
CA VAL A 261 13.28 23.44 20.12
C VAL A 261 14.16 23.47 21.36
N ASP A 262 15.14 24.41 21.37
CA ASP A 262 16.04 24.63 22.50
C ASP A 262 16.06 26.13 22.87
N ARG A 263 15.57 26.41 24.07
CA ARG A 263 15.47 27.75 24.68
C ARG A 263 15.97 27.72 26.09
#